data_83ab13faf8913a9bd90dc263fb6db49e
#
_entry.id   83ab13faf8913a9bd90dc263fb6db49e
#
_cell.length_a   1.000
_cell.length_b   1.000
_cell.length_c   1.000
_cell.angle_alpha   90.00
_cell.angle_beta   90.00
_cell.angle_gamma   90.00
#
_symmetry.space_group_name_H-M   'P 1'
#
loop_
_entity.id
_entity.type
_entity.pdbx_description
1 polymer ?
#
loop_
_entity_poly.entity_id
_entity_poly.type
_entity_poly.pdbx_seq_one_letter_code
_entity_poly.pdbx_strand_id
1 'polypeptide(L)'
;MTTAMGAALRRIQLGNALSAFGNGFTVPYLYVYVAKVRGLGAGTAGLTLFTLAVAALIVLPFTGRAIDRRGPLPVAIVGTVSAAIGSLGMGLSGSTPLVIASAAALGAGIAVIQPALATMIVWCSTPLTRSRSFATQFFLNNLGLGVGGLIGGLMVDEHAASSFIRLFGIESVMFLVLGATVATVRLPAAPKVEDAMPTGERPEGAWRALMRDRSMVWLCALGFVMFFACYGQFEAGLAAYATEVTRVSPAMLGIALFANTAAIVVTQFVVLKLVERRRRSRVMALVGLIWTVAWVAAALSGLVHGAQAVATGLLISTYVLFGVGESMLSPTVAPLVADLAPASLIGQYNSAFALVKQLAMASGPLLGALLVGLGLHVAYVSLLIMFSLGITVLALRLGRRLTAAQDNPFVGRTRRAEALAAAGSADSVESADSVEPVESADRVAVAA
;
A
#
# COMPACT_ATOMS: atom_id res chain seq x y z
N MET A 1 -14.39 -1.80 18.64
CA MET A 1 -13.36 -0.75 18.74
C MET A 1 -13.78 0.19 19.86
N THR A 2 -12.90 0.45 20.82
CA THR A 2 -13.13 1.52 21.78
C THR A 2 -13.15 2.87 21.03
N THR A 3 -13.89 3.85 21.54
CA THR A 3 -13.97 5.20 20.94
C THR A 3 -12.60 5.84 20.76
N ALA A 4 -11.67 5.58 21.67
CA ALA A 4 -10.28 6.08 21.62
C ALA A 4 -9.48 5.49 20.44
N MET A 5 -9.58 4.18 20.16
CA MET A 5 -8.92 3.55 19.01
C MET A 5 -9.45 4.12 17.67
N GLY A 6 -10.76 4.35 17.58
CA GLY A 6 -11.35 4.95 16.38
C GLY A 6 -10.91 6.40 16.15
N ALA A 7 -10.70 7.18 17.21
CA ALA A 7 -10.19 8.55 17.11
C ALA A 7 -8.72 8.58 16.68
N ALA A 8 -7.87 7.70 17.25
CA ALA A 8 -6.46 7.56 16.85
C ALA A 8 -6.33 7.21 15.36
N LEU A 9 -7.06 6.18 14.91
CA LEU A 9 -7.07 5.76 13.51
C LEU A 9 -7.48 6.89 12.57
N ARG A 10 -8.56 7.63 12.89
CA ARG A 10 -9.01 8.76 12.08
C ARG A 10 -7.96 9.87 11.96
N ARG A 11 -7.26 10.20 13.07
CA ARG A 11 -6.18 11.20 13.04
C ARG A 11 -5.03 10.76 12.13
N ILE A 12 -4.60 9.50 12.21
CA ILE A 12 -3.55 8.94 11.37
C ILE A 12 -3.97 9.04 9.89
N GLN A 13 -5.19 8.62 9.56
CA GLN A 13 -5.71 8.62 8.20
C GLN A 13 -5.86 10.03 7.62
N LEU A 14 -6.36 10.98 8.40
CA LEU A 14 -6.49 12.39 7.98
C LEU A 14 -5.12 13.05 7.80
N GLY A 15 -4.19 12.84 8.73
CA GLY A 15 -2.82 13.35 8.61
C GLY A 15 -2.14 12.83 7.34
N ASN A 16 -2.30 11.52 7.03
CA ASN A 16 -1.75 10.96 5.81
C ASN A 16 -2.45 11.47 4.54
N ALA A 17 -3.76 11.72 4.60
CA ALA A 17 -4.48 12.33 3.46
C ALA A 17 -3.97 13.74 3.13
N LEU A 18 -3.68 14.55 4.16
CA LEU A 18 -3.07 15.87 4.01
C LEU A 18 -1.65 15.79 3.45
N SER A 19 -0.85 14.81 3.90
CA SER A 19 0.47 14.54 3.31
C SER A 19 0.37 14.12 1.85
N ALA A 20 -0.58 13.25 1.51
CA ALA A 20 -0.83 12.85 0.11
C ALA A 20 -1.31 14.02 -0.76
N PHE A 21 -2.11 14.93 -0.19
CA PHE A 21 -2.50 16.17 -0.84
C PHE A 21 -1.25 17.02 -1.16
N GLY A 22 -0.31 17.16 -0.21
CA GLY A 22 0.98 17.81 -0.46
C GLY A 22 1.79 17.15 -1.60
N ASN A 23 1.90 15.82 -1.59
CA ASN A 23 2.58 15.07 -2.66
C ASN A 23 1.95 15.32 -4.04
N GLY A 24 0.64 15.53 -4.11
CA GLY A 24 -0.06 15.86 -5.35
C GLY A 24 0.44 17.16 -6.00
N PHE A 25 0.91 18.12 -5.20
CA PHE A 25 1.46 19.37 -5.72
C PHE A 25 2.80 19.23 -6.43
N THR A 26 3.60 18.24 -6.10
CA THR A 26 5.02 18.22 -6.46
C THR A 26 5.39 17.05 -7.38
N VAL A 27 4.87 15.84 -7.10
CA VAL A 27 5.25 14.62 -7.82
C VAL A 27 5.10 14.75 -9.35
N PRO A 28 3.96 15.25 -9.91
CA PRO A 28 3.79 15.35 -11.35
C PRO A 28 4.74 16.36 -12.02
N TYR A 29 5.26 17.30 -11.26
CA TYR A 29 5.98 18.47 -11.80
C TYR A 29 7.48 18.42 -11.50
N LEU A 30 7.95 17.45 -10.74
CA LEU A 30 9.34 17.37 -10.27
C LEU A 30 10.34 17.35 -11.42
N TYR A 31 10.09 16.55 -12.46
CA TYR A 31 10.95 16.49 -13.63
C TYR A 31 11.03 17.83 -14.35
N VAL A 32 9.89 18.47 -14.63
CA VAL A 32 9.79 19.76 -15.30
C VAL A 32 10.51 20.85 -14.50
N TYR A 33 10.31 20.85 -13.18
CA TYR A 33 10.95 21.79 -12.28
C TYR A 33 12.49 21.72 -12.36
N VAL A 34 13.05 20.52 -12.20
CA VAL A 34 14.52 20.35 -12.20
C VAL A 34 15.11 20.57 -13.59
N ALA A 35 14.51 19.98 -14.63
CA ALA A 35 15.06 20.00 -15.97
C ALA A 35 14.94 21.39 -16.64
N LYS A 36 13.74 22.00 -16.57
CA LYS A 36 13.40 23.20 -17.32
C LYS A 36 13.45 24.46 -16.45
N VAL A 37 12.69 24.48 -15.35
CA VAL A 37 12.53 25.71 -14.54
C VAL A 37 13.83 26.08 -13.81
N ARG A 38 14.55 25.10 -13.26
CA ARG A 38 15.88 25.31 -12.67
C ARG A 38 17.02 25.28 -13.70
N GLY A 39 16.73 24.85 -14.93
CA GLY A 39 17.74 24.79 -16.00
C GLY A 39 18.87 23.79 -15.76
N LEU A 40 18.70 22.82 -14.86
CA LEU A 40 19.73 21.84 -14.51
C LEU A 40 19.80 20.67 -15.51
N GLY A 41 18.90 20.64 -16.49
CA GLY A 41 18.90 19.67 -17.59
C GLY A 41 18.24 18.34 -17.24
N ALA A 42 17.92 17.57 -18.29
CA ALA A 42 17.21 16.29 -18.20
C ALA A 42 18.01 15.23 -17.42
N GLY A 43 19.33 15.23 -17.53
CA GLY A 43 20.21 14.31 -16.80
C GLY A 43 20.11 14.49 -15.29
N THR A 44 20.14 15.73 -14.79
CA THR A 44 19.95 16.02 -13.35
C THR A 44 18.54 15.65 -12.90
N ALA A 45 17.51 15.92 -13.70
CA ALA A 45 16.13 15.53 -13.38
C ALA A 45 15.98 14.01 -13.27
N GLY A 46 16.53 13.26 -14.22
CA GLY A 46 16.56 11.80 -14.16
C GLY A 46 17.31 11.27 -12.93
N LEU A 47 18.50 11.85 -12.63
CA LEU A 47 19.28 11.51 -11.45
C LEU A 47 18.52 11.83 -10.15
N THR A 48 17.74 12.90 -10.13
CA THR A 48 16.87 13.26 -8.99
C THR A 48 15.83 12.17 -8.71
N LEU A 49 15.09 11.73 -9.73
CA LEU A 49 14.10 10.65 -9.61
C LEU A 49 14.75 9.32 -9.20
N PHE A 50 15.90 9.02 -9.78
CA PHE A 50 16.69 7.85 -9.41
C PHE A 50 17.13 7.89 -7.95
N THR A 51 17.61 9.05 -7.48
CA THR A 51 18.05 9.24 -6.09
C THR A 51 16.90 9.06 -5.09
N LEU A 52 15.70 9.57 -5.40
CA LEU A 52 14.48 9.30 -4.61
C LEU A 52 14.25 7.80 -4.42
N ALA A 53 14.32 7.05 -5.52
CA ALA A 53 14.08 5.61 -5.50
C ALA A 53 15.18 4.85 -4.74
N VAL A 54 16.44 5.18 -4.98
CA VAL A 54 17.61 4.56 -4.32
C VAL A 54 17.62 4.84 -2.82
N ALA A 55 17.34 6.08 -2.41
CA ALA A 55 17.24 6.44 -1.00
C ALA A 55 16.16 5.62 -0.28
N ALA A 56 15.01 5.41 -0.93
CA ALA A 56 13.95 4.54 -0.42
C ALA A 56 14.43 3.08 -0.26
N LEU A 57 15.11 2.53 -1.27
CA LEU A 57 15.63 1.15 -1.23
C LEU A 57 16.69 0.97 -0.12
N ILE A 58 17.54 1.97 0.13
CA ILE A 58 18.55 1.92 1.18
C ILE A 58 17.93 1.96 2.57
N VAL A 59 16.94 2.82 2.80
CA VAL A 59 16.42 3.07 4.16
C VAL A 59 15.41 2.01 4.61
N LEU A 60 14.64 1.41 3.70
CA LEU A 60 13.57 0.47 4.03
C LEU A 60 14.02 -0.77 4.82
N PRO A 61 15.17 -1.41 4.55
CA PRO A 61 15.64 -2.54 5.34
C PRO A 61 15.89 -2.22 6.83
N PHE A 62 16.22 -0.98 7.14
CA PHE A 62 16.48 -0.51 8.50
C PHE A 62 15.22 0.00 9.20
N THR A 63 14.27 0.51 8.41
CA THR A 63 13.00 1.10 8.92
C THR A 63 12.19 0.11 9.73
N GLY A 64 12.02 -1.12 9.24
CA GLY A 64 11.26 -2.15 9.94
C GLY A 64 11.84 -2.48 11.32
N ARG A 65 13.17 -2.61 11.39
CA ARG A 65 13.86 -2.84 12.67
C ARG A 65 13.73 -1.65 13.63
N ALA A 66 13.74 -0.42 13.10
CA ALA A 66 13.52 0.77 13.91
C ALA A 66 12.10 0.81 14.46
N ILE A 67 11.09 0.47 13.64
CA ILE A 67 9.67 0.39 14.05
C ILE A 67 9.48 -0.64 15.15
N ASP A 68 10.02 -1.86 14.99
CA ASP A 68 9.84 -2.94 15.97
C ASP A 68 10.59 -2.67 17.29
N ARG A 69 11.68 -1.90 17.26
CA ARG A 69 12.46 -1.58 18.47
C ARG A 69 12.01 -0.32 19.20
N ARG A 70 11.63 0.73 18.46
CA ARG A 70 11.34 2.06 19.02
C ARG A 70 9.85 2.42 18.95
N GLY A 71 9.06 1.58 18.31
CA GLY A 71 7.67 1.85 17.96
C GLY A 71 7.52 2.65 16.66
N PRO A 72 6.32 2.62 16.05
CA PRO A 72 6.07 3.26 14.75
C PRO A 72 6.01 4.81 14.85
N LEU A 73 5.61 5.37 15.99
CA LEU A 73 5.40 6.81 16.17
C LEU A 73 6.70 7.63 16.01
N PRO A 74 7.80 7.39 16.77
CA PRO A 74 9.03 8.16 16.60
C PRO A 74 9.65 7.96 15.21
N VAL A 75 9.50 6.77 14.62
CA VAL A 75 10.00 6.49 13.26
C VAL A 75 9.20 7.29 12.22
N ALA A 76 7.87 7.38 12.35
CA ALA A 76 7.04 8.22 11.50
C ALA A 76 7.42 9.70 11.59
N ILE A 77 7.66 10.23 12.81
CA ILE A 77 8.09 11.62 13.02
C ILE A 77 9.42 11.89 12.31
N VAL A 78 10.41 11.02 12.48
CA VAL A 78 11.71 11.17 11.77
C VAL A 78 11.49 11.16 10.25
N GLY A 79 10.64 10.26 9.74
CA GLY A 79 10.29 10.21 8.33
C GLY A 79 9.64 11.50 7.83
N THR A 80 8.67 12.06 8.58
CA THR A 80 7.99 13.30 8.20
C THR A 80 8.92 14.53 8.23
N VAL A 81 9.80 14.62 9.20
CA VAL A 81 10.80 15.70 9.28
C VAL A 81 11.79 15.59 8.12
N SER A 82 12.30 14.39 7.82
CA SER A 82 13.18 14.15 6.68
C SER A 82 12.51 14.53 5.36
N ALA A 83 11.25 14.11 5.15
CA ALA A 83 10.49 14.44 3.95
C ALA A 83 10.24 15.96 3.83
N ALA A 84 9.91 16.62 4.94
CA ALA A 84 9.69 18.07 4.97
C ALA A 84 10.97 18.86 4.61
N ILE A 85 12.10 18.48 5.19
CA ILE A 85 13.40 19.08 4.86
C ILE A 85 13.76 18.82 3.39
N GLY A 86 13.56 17.59 2.92
CA GLY A 86 13.81 17.22 1.53
C GLY A 86 12.94 18.00 0.55
N SER A 87 11.64 18.14 0.82
CA SER A 87 10.72 18.92 -0.01
C SER A 87 11.08 20.41 -0.02
N LEU A 88 11.28 21.02 1.13
CA LEU A 88 11.68 22.42 1.21
C LEU A 88 13.03 22.66 0.53
N GLY A 89 14.01 21.78 0.79
CA GLY A 89 15.31 21.80 0.12
C GLY A 89 15.20 21.69 -1.39
N MET A 90 14.32 20.85 -1.91
CA MET A 90 14.03 20.72 -3.35
C MET A 90 13.56 22.06 -3.93
N GLY A 91 12.58 22.70 -3.29
CA GLY A 91 12.05 24.00 -3.72
C GLY A 91 13.10 25.12 -3.73
N LEU A 92 14.01 25.12 -2.78
CA LEU A 92 15.06 26.15 -2.63
C LEU A 92 16.35 25.86 -3.42
N SER A 93 16.51 24.65 -3.95
CA SER A 93 17.75 24.23 -4.60
C SER A 93 18.01 24.94 -5.92
N GLY A 94 19.21 25.51 -6.06
CA GLY A 94 19.71 26.12 -7.28
C GLY A 94 20.89 25.38 -7.93
N SER A 95 21.31 24.24 -7.36
CA SER A 95 22.45 23.47 -7.84
C SER A 95 22.18 21.97 -7.82
N THR A 96 22.82 21.22 -8.73
CA THR A 96 22.69 19.77 -8.82
C THR A 96 22.97 19.04 -7.50
N PRO A 97 24.07 19.31 -6.75
CA PRO A 97 24.32 18.60 -5.50
C PRO A 97 23.23 18.80 -4.45
N LEU A 98 22.67 20.02 -4.36
CA LEU A 98 21.65 20.33 -3.39
C LEU A 98 20.30 19.68 -3.76
N VAL A 99 19.94 19.64 -5.06
CA VAL A 99 18.78 18.90 -5.57
C VAL A 99 18.89 17.42 -5.24
N ILE A 100 20.04 16.81 -5.47
CA ILE A 100 20.26 15.38 -5.19
C ILE A 100 20.20 15.09 -3.68
N ALA A 101 20.83 15.92 -2.84
CA ALA A 101 20.74 15.77 -1.38
C ALA A 101 19.29 15.91 -0.88
N SER A 102 18.55 16.87 -1.42
CA SER A 102 17.13 17.08 -1.11
C SER A 102 16.26 15.90 -1.56
N ALA A 103 16.53 15.35 -2.75
CA ALA A 103 15.86 14.16 -3.26
C ALA A 103 16.12 12.93 -2.37
N ALA A 104 17.36 12.75 -1.91
CA ALA A 104 17.69 11.66 -0.99
C ALA A 104 16.92 11.79 0.34
N ALA A 105 16.86 12.99 0.92
CA ALA A 105 16.11 13.24 2.16
C ALA A 105 14.60 13.03 1.98
N LEU A 106 14.02 13.53 0.87
CA LEU A 106 12.61 13.37 0.52
C LEU A 106 12.25 11.90 0.31
N GLY A 107 13.01 11.19 -0.54
CA GLY A 107 12.77 9.79 -0.86
C GLY A 107 12.89 8.87 0.37
N ALA A 108 13.94 9.08 1.20
CA ALA A 108 14.11 8.37 2.45
C ALA A 108 12.95 8.64 3.42
N GLY A 109 12.55 9.91 3.56
CA GLY A 109 11.46 10.31 4.45
C GLY A 109 10.13 9.66 4.06
N ILE A 110 9.72 9.74 2.80
CA ILE A 110 8.48 9.12 2.28
C ILE A 110 8.52 7.60 2.48
N ALA A 111 9.65 6.96 2.21
CA ALA A 111 9.81 5.52 2.36
C ALA A 111 9.66 5.05 3.81
N VAL A 112 10.13 5.84 4.79
CA VAL A 112 10.01 5.55 6.24
C VAL A 112 8.57 5.72 6.72
N ILE A 113 7.85 6.73 6.22
CA ILE A 113 6.48 7.05 6.65
C ILE A 113 5.53 5.88 6.36
N GLN A 114 5.59 5.25 5.18
CA GLN A 114 4.61 4.26 4.75
C GLN A 114 4.52 3.02 5.67
N PRO A 115 5.60 2.28 5.98
CA PRO A 115 5.52 1.14 6.89
C PRO A 115 5.23 1.54 8.35
N ALA A 116 5.63 2.74 8.77
CA ALA A 116 5.30 3.24 10.09
C ALA A 116 3.80 3.50 10.25
N LEU A 117 3.17 4.18 9.28
CA LEU A 117 1.71 4.38 9.25
C LEU A 117 0.95 3.06 9.12
N ALA A 118 1.41 2.13 8.27
CA ALA A 118 0.81 0.81 8.15
C ALA A 118 0.81 0.07 9.51
N THR A 119 1.91 0.11 10.24
CA THR A 119 2.02 -0.47 11.58
C THR A 119 1.08 0.22 12.58
N MET A 120 0.97 1.54 12.55
CA MET A 120 0.03 2.28 13.40
C MET A 120 -1.43 1.91 13.11
N ILE A 121 -1.80 1.74 11.83
CA ILE A 121 -3.13 1.29 11.41
C ILE A 121 -3.40 -0.12 11.95
N VAL A 122 -2.42 -1.03 11.89
CA VAL A 122 -2.52 -2.38 12.44
C VAL A 122 -2.79 -2.33 13.95
N TRP A 123 -2.06 -1.51 14.71
CA TRP A 123 -2.26 -1.38 16.16
C TRP A 123 -3.61 -0.75 16.52
N CYS A 124 -4.16 0.12 15.66
CA CYS A 124 -5.46 0.76 15.85
C CYS A 124 -6.63 -0.02 15.25
N SER A 125 -6.40 -1.22 14.71
CA SER A 125 -7.43 -2.04 14.06
C SER A 125 -7.40 -3.49 14.54
N THR A 126 -8.54 -4.15 14.45
CA THR A 126 -8.66 -5.60 14.67
C THR A 126 -8.57 -6.35 13.33
N PRO A 127 -8.29 -7.66 13.30
CA PRO A 127 -8.33 -8.43 12.06
C PRO A 127 -9.61 -8.25 11.25
N LEU A 128 -10.76 -8.04 11.91
CA LEU A 128 -12.05 -7.84 11.26
C LEU A 128 -12.26 -6.43 10.68
N THR A 129 -11.63 -5.42 11.27
CA THR A 129 -11.76 -4.01 10.83
C THR A 129 -10.58 -3.56 9.97
N ARG A 130 -9.52 -4.36 9.90
CA ARG A 130 -8.26 -4.04 9.24
C ARG A 130 -8.41 -3.75 7.75
N SER A 131 -9.15 -4.59 7.03
CA SER A 131 -9.44 -4.40 5.61
C SER A 131 -10.11 -3.04 5.35
N ARG A 132 -11.10 -2.68 6.17
CA ARG A 132 -11.78 -1.39 6.07
C ARG A 132 -10.85 -0.22 6.40
N SER A 133 -9.98 -0.38 7.39
CA SER A 133 -9.02 0.66 7.78
C SER A 133 -8.03 0.97 6.65
N PHE A 134 -7.48 -0.06 6.01
CA PHE A 134 -6.58 0.11 4.86
C PHE A 134 -7.30 0.61 3.61
N ALA A 135 -8.53 0.17 3.35
CA ALA A 135 -9.35 0.69 2.24
C ALA A 135 -9.64 2.19 2.39
N THR A 136 -10.02 2.62 3.61
CA THR A 136 -10.24 4.05 3.90
C THR A 136 -8.95 4.85 3.76
N GLN A 137 -7.81 4.30 4.24
CA GLN A 137 -6.50 4.92 4.07
C GLN A 137 -6.15 5.13 2.59
N PHE A 138 -6.36 4.11 1.77
CA PHE A 138 -6.07 4.15 0.34
C PHE A 138 -6.98 5.14 -0.39
N PHE A 139 -8.27 5.13 -0.08
CA PHE A 139 -9.23 6.11 -0.60
C PHE A 139 -8.80 7.55 -0.31
N LEU A 140 -8.51 7.85 0.96
CA LEU A 140 -8.11 9.20 1.39
C LEU A 140 -6.78 9.62 0.77
N ASN A 141 -5.84 8.67 0.59
CA ASN A 141 -4.57 8.94 -0.04
C ASN A 141 -4.74 9.31 -1.53
N ASN A 142 -5.54 8.54 -2.28
CA ASN A 142 -5.81 8.84 -3.68
C ASN A 142 -6.62 10.12 -3.86
N LEU A 143 -7.60 10.37 -2.99
CA LEU A 143 -8.37 11.62 -3.00
C LEU A 143 -7.46 12.82 -2.73
N GLY A 144 -6.59 12.71 -1.71
CA GLY A 144 -5.61 13.77 -1.39
C GLY A 144 -4.67 14.04 -2.56
N LEU A 145 -4.06 13.00 -3.11
CA LEU A 145 -3.14 13.09 -4.25
C LEU A 145 -3.83 13.71 -5.47
N GLY A 146 -5.05 13.27 -5.81
CA GLY A 146 -5.80 13.76 -6.96
C GLY A 146 -6.21 15.22 -6.81
N VAL A 147 -6.75 15.62 -5.65
CA VAL A 147 -7.12 17.02 -5.38
C VAL A 147 -5.87 17.91 -5.33
N GLY A 148 -4.79 17.43 -4.69
CA GLY A 148 -3.51 18.15 -4.66
C GLY A 148 -2.92 18.36 -6.05
N GLY A 149 -2.94 17.33 -6.90
CA GLY A 149 -2.46 17.41 -8.28
C GLY A 149 -3.26 18.40 -9.14
N LEU A 150 -4.59 18.40 -8.98
CA LEU A 150 -5.47 19.34 -9.68
C LEU A 150 -5.18 20.79 -9.27
N ILE A 151 -5.15 21.07 -7.97
CA ILE A 151 -4.87 22.41 -7.46
C ILE A 151 -3.43 22.83 -7.80
N GLY A 152 -2.47 21.92 -7.66
CA GLY A 152 -1.07 22.13 -8.05
C GLY A 152 -0.95 22.56 -9.50
N GLY A 153 -1.66 21.86 -10.41
CA GLY A 153 -1.69 22.21 -11.83
C GLY A 153 -2.19 23.61 -12.13
N LEU A 154 -3.14 24.11 -11.34
CA LEU A 154 -3.65 25.48 -11.46
C LEU A 154 -2.69 26.55 -10.89
N MET A 155 -1.75 26.13 -10.03
CA MET A 155 -0.78 27.03 -9.39
C MET A 155 0.59 27.08 -10.09
N VAL A 156 0.87 26.10 -10.95
CA VAL A 156 2.14 25.99 -11.67
C VAL A 156 2.24 27.06 -12.75
N ASP A 157 3.36 27.77 -12.73
CA ASP A 157 3.83 28.62 -13.83
C ASP A 157 5.25 28.17 -14.17
N GLU A 158 5.43 27.59 -15.36
CA GLU A 158 6.73 27.06 -15.82
C GLU A 158 7.78 28.16 -16.02
N HIS A 159 7.37 29.43 -16.11
CA HIS A 159 8.27 30.58 -16.26
C HIS A 159 8.66 31.20 -14.92
N ALA A 160 8.02 30.79 -13.81
CA ALA A 160 8.25 31.37 -12.50
C ALA A 160 8.66 30.30 -11.46
N ALA A 161 9.96 30.21 -11.17
CA ALA A 161 10.48 29.30 -10.14
C ALA A 161 9.78 29.49 -8.77
N SER A 162 9.31 30.69 -8.47
CA SER A 162 8.56 31.00 -7.24
C SER A 162 7.26 30.23 -7.11
N SER A 163 6.60 29.85 -8.22
CA SER A 163 5.40 29.00 -8.17
C SER A 163 5.72 27.62 -7.61
N PHE A 164 6.81 27.00 -8.07
CA PHE A 164 7.27 25.70 -7.60
C PHE A 164 7.80 25.75 -6.16
N ILE A 165 8.51 26.82 -5.76
CA ILE A 165 8.94 26.99 -4.36
C ILE A 165 7.71 26.97 -3.43
N ARG A 166 6.61 27.59 -3.83
CA ARG A 166 5.34 27.55 -3.05
C ARG A 166 4.80 26.14 -2.97
N LEU A 167 4.79 25.35 -4.08
CA LEU A 167 4.30 23.98 -4.09
C LEU A 167 5.10 23.08 -3.13
N PHE A 168 6.45 23.11 -3.23
CA PHE A 168 7.32 22.37 -2.33
C PHE A 168 7.21 22.86 -0.88
N GLY A 169 6.98 24.16 -0.67
CA GLY A 169 6.72 24.72 0.65
C GLY A 169 5.41 24.18 1.27
N ILE A 170 4.33 24.11 0.48
CA ILE A 170 3.04 23.52 0.90
C ILE A 170 3.25 22.04 1.24
N GLU A 171 3.93 21.28 0.39
CA GLU A 171 4.21 19.86 0.63
C GLU A 171 5.01 19.67 1.93
N SER A 172 6.05 20.48 2.15
CA SER A 172 6.85 20.45 3.38
C SER A 172 5.97 20.68 4.62
N VAL A 173 5.09 21.69 4.57
CA VAL A 173 4.12 21.96 5.66
C VAL A 173 3.19 20.78 5.87
N MET A 174 2.69 20.14 4.81
CA MET A 174 1.79 18.97 4.93
C MET A 174 2.51 17.78 5.58
N PHE A 175 3.79 17.55 5.32
CA PHE A 175 4.58 16.55 6.05
C PHE A 175 4.73 16.91 7.53
N LEU A 176 4.97 18.16 7.87
CA LEU A 176 5.04 18.60 9.27
C LEU A 176 3.68 18.47 9.97
N VAL A 177 2.57 18.77 9.28
CA VAL A 177 1.21 18.56 9.78
C VAL A 177 0.95 17.08 10.04
N LEU A 178 1.38 16.18 9.16
CA LEU A 178 1.33 14.74 9.41
C LEU A 178 2.13 14.38 10.66
N GLY A 179 3.37 14.85 10.79
CA GLY A 179 4.22 14.61 11.97
C GLY A 179 3.60 15.10 13.26
N ALA A 180 3.08 16.33 13.27
CA ALA A 180 2.38 16.92 14.40
C ALA A 180 1.11 16.12 14.76
N THR A 181 0.31 15.74 13.75
CA THR A 181 -0.89 14.94 13.95
C THR A 181 -0.57 13.59 14.57
N VAL A 182 0.46 12.90 14.04
CA VAL A 182 0.94 11.61 14.53
C VAL A 182 1.46 11.74 15.97
N ALA A 183 2.18 12.80 16.29
CA ALA A 183 2.71 13.06 17.66
C ALA A 183 1.59 13.20 18.71
N THR A 184 0.38 13.64 18.31
CA THR A 184 -0.78 13.73 19.22
C THR A 184 -1.51 12.40 19.41
N VAL A 185 -1.16 11.35 18.65
CA VAL A 185 -1.85 10.05 18.69
C VAL A 185 -1.32 9.24 19.88
N ARG A 186 -2.24 8.82 20.74
CA ARG A 186 -1.96 7.80 21.75
C ARG A 186 -2.25 6.43 21.16
N LEU A 187 -1.20 5.73 20.80
CA LEU A 187 -1.32 4.36 20.31
C LEU A 187 -1.70 3.43 21.47
N PRO A 188 -2.49 2.36 21.20
CA PRO A 188 -2.62 1.25 22.12
C PRO A 188 -1.25 0.68 22.47
N ALA A 189 -1.13 0.04 23.65
CA ALA A 189 0.08 -0.73 23.96
C ALA A 189 0.36 -1.72 22.82
N ALA A 190 1.63 -1.91 22.49
CA ALA A 190 2.02 -2.94 21.53
C ALA A 190 1.32 -4.26 21.88
N PRO A 191 0.81 -5.03 20.91
CA PRO A 191 0.16 -6.31 21.18
C PRO A 191 1.09 -7.12 22.10
N LYS A 192 0.61 -7.45 23.32
CA LYS A 192 1.39 -8.28 24.24
C LYS A 192 1.63 -9.61 23.58
N VAL A 193 2.86 -10.00 23.53
CA VAL A 193 3.30 -11.30 23.03
C VAL A 193 2.98 -12.32 24.14
N GLU A 194 1.75 -12.83 24.18
CA GLU A 194 1.38 -13.94 25.08
C GLU A 194 2.00 -15.26 24.64
N ASP A 195 2.49 -15.33 23.41
CA ASP A 195 3.23 -16.48 22.84
C ASP A 195 4.70 -16.12 22.53
N ALA A 196 5.32 -15.23 23.27
CA ALA A 196 6.74 -14.98 23.13
C ALA A 196 7.49 -16.21 23.62
N MET A 197 8.30 -16.79 22.75
CA MET A 197 9.36 -17.73 23.08
C MET A 197 10.09 -17.28 24.35
N PRO A 198 10.62 -18.22 25.16
CA PRO A 198 11.23 -17.93 26.44
C PRO A 198 12.20 -16.76 26.34
N THR A 199 12.05 -15.80 27.25
CA THR A 199 12.91 -14.63 27.44
C THR A 199 14.39 -15.03 27.43
N GLY A 200 15.09 -14.76 26.33
CA GLY A 200 16.55 -14.96 26.28
C GLY A 200 17.14 -14.85 24.88
N GLU A 201 16.48 -15.32 23.87
CA GLU A 201 17.00 -15.22 22.50
C GLU A 201 16.33 -14.07 21.76
N ARG A 202 17.03 -12.92 21.69
CA ARG A 202 16.76 -11.90 20.68
C ARG A 202 16.83 -12.63 19.34
N PRO A 203 15.82 -12.51 18.44
CA PRO A 203 15.90 -13.13 17.14
C PRO A 203 17.06 -12.50 16.36
N GLU A 204 18.25 -13.08 16.53
CA GLU A 204 19.36 -12.88 15.62
C GLU A 204 18.88 -13.37 14.26
N GLY A 205 18.53 -12.43 13.38
CA GLY A 205 18.09 -12.73 12.03
C GLY A 205 16.60 -12.62 11.75
N ALA A 206 15.95 -11.53 12.18
CA ALA A 206 14.55 -11.28 11.83
C ALA A 206 14.31 -11.29 10.30
N TRP A 207 15.28 -10.85 9.48
CA TRP A 207 15.28 -11.07 8.05
C TRP A 207 15.32 -12.55 7.67
N ARG A 208 16.06 -13.36 8.43
CA ARG A 208 16.13 -14.80 8.21
C ARG A 208 14.79 -15.46 8.57
N ALA A 209 14.13 -15.01 9.63
CA ALA A 209 12.78 -15.48 9.99
C ALA A 209 11.76 -15.15 8.90
N LEU A 210 11.78 -13.91 8.37
CA LEU A 210 10.94 -13.48 7.26
C LEU A 210 11.18 -14.29 5.99
N MET A 211 12.44 -14.56 5.64
CA MET A 211 12.79 -15.38 4.47
C MET A 211 12.43 -16.86 4.64
N ARG A 212 12.26 -17.35 5.86
CA ARG A 212 11.77 -18.71 6.16
C ARG A 212 10.25 -18.80 6.12
N ASP A 213 9.55 -17.67 6.30
CA ASP A 213 8.08 -17.62 6.16
C ASP A 213 7.69 -17.72 4.68
N ARG A 214 7.38 -18.94 4.27
CA ARG A 214 7.01 -19.24 2.88
C ARG A 214 5.80 -18.44 2.42
N SER A 215 4.82 -18.17 3.30
CA SER A 215 3.63 -17.41 2.96
C SER A 215 3.98 -15.95 2.67
N MET A 216 4.85 -15.35 3.49
CA MET A 216 5.34 -13.98 3.27
C MET A 216 6.20 -13.88 2.00
N VAL A 217 7.08 -14.84 1.74
CA VAL A 217 7.90 -14.87 0.51
C VAL A 217 7.01 -14.95 -0.73
N TRP A 218 5.98 -15.81 -0.73
CA TRP A 218 5.02 -15.88 -1.83
C TRP A 218 4.21 -14.60 -1.99
N LEU A 219 3.82 -13.96 -0.88
CA LEU A 219 3.13 -12.67 -0.92
C LEU A 219 4.05 -11.56 -1.45
N CYS A 220 5.33 -11.56 -1.10
CA CYS A 220 6.32 -10.64 -1.66
C CYS A 220 6.51 -10.85 -3.17
N ALA A 221 6.63 -12.11 -3.62
CA ALA A 221 6.73 -12.42 -5.05
C ALA A 221 5.47 -11.98 -5.82
N LEU A 222 4.28 -12.27 -5.27
CA LEU A 222 3.02 -11.80 -5.82
C LEU A 222 2.97 -10.26 -5.86
N GLY A 223 3.33 -9.60 -4.76
CA GLY A 223 3.38 -8.14 -4.66
C GLY A 223 4.33 -7.52 -5.68
N PHE A 224 5.53 -8.11 -5.85
CA PHE A 224 6.45 -7.65 -6.88
C PHE A 224 5.81 -7.64 -8.27
N VAL A 225 5.22 -8.77 -8.68
CA VAL A 225 4.58 -8.89 -10.00
C VAL A 225 3.41 -7.91 -10.13
N MET A 226 2.60 -7.72 -9.08
CA MET A 226 1.47 -6.79 -9.08
C MET A 226 1.92 -5.34 -9.28
N PHE A 227 2.90 -4.89 -8.50
CA PHE A 227 3.38 -3.51 -8.59
C PHE A 227 4.20 -3.26 -9.86
N PHE A 228 4.93 -4.24 -10.33
CA PHE A 228 5.68 -4.18 -11.58
C PHE A 228 4.75 -4.09 -12.80
N ALA A 229 3.73 -4.96 -12.88
CA ALA A 229 2.85 -5.05 -14.03
C ALA A 229 1.79 -3.93 -14.10
N CYS A 230 1.57 -3.18 -13.03
CA CYS A 230 0.62 -2.08 -12.98
C CYS A 230 1.35 -0.75 -12.71
N TYR A 231 1.65 -0.45 -11.46
CA TYR A 231 2.19 0.85 -11.05
C TYR A 231 3.53 1.20 -11.72
N GLY A 232 4.42 0.22 -11.89
CA GLY A 232 5.69 0.40 -12.58
C GLY A 232 5.58 0.76 -14.05
N GLN A 233 4.39 0.64 -14.66
CA GLN A 233 4.19 0.92 -16.07
C GLN A 233 3.53 2.27 -16.35
N PHE A 234 2.83 2.86 -15.36
CA PHE A 234 2.00 4.05 -15.57
C PHE A 234 2.77 5.26 -16.12
N GLU A 235 3.92 5.56 -15.53
CA GLU A 235 4.66 6.80 -15.81
C GLU A 235 5.64 6.68 -16.99
N ALA A 236 5.98 5.46 -17.40
CA ALA A 236 6.97 5.25 -18.46
C ALA A 236 6.43 4.34 -19.57
N GLY A 237 6.36 3.02 -19.32
CA GLY A 237 6.07 2.05 -20.36
C GLY A 237 4.70 2.23 -21.02
N LEU A 238 3.63 2.37 -20.21
CA LEU A 238 2.28 2.57 -20.74
C LEU A 238 2.10 3.98 -21.33
N ALA A 239 2.72 4.99 -20.74
CA ALA A 239 2.69 6.35 -21.28
C ALA A 239 3.43 6.43 -22.63
N ALA A 240 4.59 5.79 -22.77
CA ALA A 240 5.31 5.69 -24.04
C ALA A 240 4.49 4.92 -25.07
N TYR A 241 3.92 3.77 -24.71
CA TYR A 241 3.04 3.00 -25.59
C TYR A 241 1.82 3.81 -26.06
N ALA A 242 1.21 4.58 -25.15
CA ALA A 242 0.07 5.43 -25.47
C ALA A 242 0.40 6.53 -26.49
N THR A 243 1.57 7.14 -26.36
CA THR A 243 1.99 8.26 -27.24
C THR A 243 2.60 7.78 -28.56
N GLU A 244 3.41 6.73 -28.53
CA GLU A 244 4.14 6.27 -29.71
C GLU A 244 3.30 5.30 -30.59
N VAL A 245 2.56 4.37 -29.95
CA VAL A 245 1.80 3.33 -30.65
C VAL A 245 0.35 3.75 -30.87
N THR A 246 -0.35 4.11 -29.78
CA THR A 246 -1.76 4.50 -29.86
C THR A 246 -1.93 5.94 -30.36
N ARG A 247 -0.85 6.74 -30.36
CA ARG A 247 -0.81 8.15 -30.79
C ARG A 247 -1.81 9.03 -30.06
N VAL A 248 -2.03 8.77 -28.79
CA VAL A 248 -2.91 9.54 -27.92
C VAL A 248 -2.19 10.81 -27.49
N SER A 249 -2.90 11.95 -27.51
CA SER A 249 -2.31 13.22 -27.08
C SER A 249 -1.99 13.23 -25.58
N PRO A 250 -1.00 14.00 -25.13
CA PRO A 250 -0.69 14.15 -23.70
C PRO A 250 -1.89 14.57 -22.84
N ALA A 251 -2.79 15.37 -23.39
CA ALA A 251 -4.03 15.76 -22.69
C ALA A 251 -4.95 14.56 -22.44
N MET A 252 -5.09 13.66 -23.42
CA MET A 252 -5.90 12.46 -23.26
C MET A 252 -5.24 11.45 -22.30
N LEU A 253 -3.91 11.40 -22.27
CA LEU A 253 -3.19 10.60 -21.26
C LEU A 253 -3.48 11.15 -19.84
N GLY A 254 -3.51 12.46 -19.66
CA GLY A 254 -3.94 13.08 -18.41
C GLY A 254 -5.37 12.70 -18.01
N ILE A 255 -6.30 12.66 -18.98
CA ILE A 255 -7.68 12.19 -18.76
C ILE A 255 -7.69 10.71 -18.35
N ALA A 256 -6.86 9.87 -18.95
CA ALA A 256 -6.76 8.45 -18.61
C ALA A 256 -6.25 8.25 -17.17
N LEU A 257 -5.23 8.99 -16.75
CA LEU A 257 -4.72 9.00 -15.37
C LEU A 257 -5.78 9.49 -14.37
N PHE A 258 -6.50 10.56 -14.73
CA PHE A 258 -7.64 11.03 -13.93
C PHE A 258 -8.73 9.96 -13.83
N ALA A 259 -9.05 9.26 -14.92
CA ALA A 259 -10.05 8.19 -14.93
C ALA A 259 -9.66 7.02 -14.02
N ASN A 260 -8.36 6.68 -13.92
CA ASN A 260 -7.86 5.71 -12.94
C ASN A 260 -8.18 6.15 -11.50
N THR A 261 -7.78 7.37 -11.13
CA THR A 261 -8.05 7.92 -9.80
C THR A 261 -9.55 8.02 -9.50
N ALA A 262 -10.35 8.46 -10.47
CA ALA A 262 -11.81 8.52 -10.35
C ALA A 262 -12.41 7.12 -10.15
N ALA A 263 -11.94 6.12 -10.89
CA ALA A 263 -12.36 4.73 -10.72
C ALA A 263 -12.08 4.23 -9.31
N ILE A 264 -10.89 4.49 -8.75
CA ILE A 264 -10.55 4.15 -7.36
C ILE A 264 -11.53 4.82 -6.41
N VAL A 265 -11.69 6.13 -6.48
CA VAL A 265 -12.52 6.92 -5.55
C VAL A 265 -13.98 6.47 -5.58
N VAL A 266 -14.53 6.24 -6.77
CA VAL A 266 -15.94 5.84 -6.95
C VAL A 266 -16.18 4.39 -6.51
N THR A 267 -15.24 3.48 -6.82
CA THR A 267 -15.46 2.04 -6.60
C THR A 267 -15.02 1.56 -5.22
N GLN A 268 -14.14 2.28 -4.51
CA GLN A 268 -13.47 1.81 -3.29
C GLN A 268 -14.42 1.20 -2.24
N PHE A 269 -15.49 1.89 -1.90
CA PHE A 269 -16.40 1.39 -0.84
C PHE A 269 -17.37 0.33 -1.33
N VAL A 270 -17.73 0.33 -2.61
CA VAL A 270 -18.53 -0.73 -3.23
C VAL A 270 -17.70 -2.02 -3.28
N VAL A 271 -16.49 -1.91 -3.79
CA VAL A 271 -15.53 -3.01 -3.86
C VAL A 271 -15.22 -3.56 -2.46
N LEU A 272 -14.99 -2.68 -1.48
CA LEU A 272 -14.76 -3.11 -0.09
C LEU A 272 -15.89 -4.02 0.42
N LYS A 273 -17.16 -3.62 0.24
CA LYS A 273 -18.32 -4.43 0.66
C LYS A 273 -18.38 -5.79 -0.04
N LEU A 274 -17.95 -5.85 -1.31
CA LEU A 274 -17.94 -7.08 -2.10
C LEU A 274 -16.81 -8.04 -1.68
N VAL A 275 -15.66 -7.51 -1.27
CA VAL A 275 -14.44 -8.30 -1.05
C VAL A 275 -14.13 -8.61 0.42
N GLU A 276 -14.58 -7.76 1.38
CA GLU A 276 -14.19 -7.90 2.80
C GLU A 276 -14.54 -9.25 3.42
N ARG A 277 -15.61 -9.94 2.91
CA ARG A 277 -16.03 -11.27 3.36
C ARG A 277 -15.56 -12.40 2.45
N ARG A 278 -14.79 -12.10 1.41
CA ARG A 278 -14.26 -13.10 0.47
C ARG A 278 -12.85 -13.52 0.86
N ARG A 279 -12.40 -14.65 0.31
CA ARG A 279 -11.01 -15.09 0.45
C ARG A 279 -10.08 -14.09 -0.24
N ARG A 280 -9.13 -13.54 0.50
CA ARG A 280 -8.16 -12.55 -0.03
C ARG A 280 -7.40 -13.08 -1.25
N SER A 281 -6.99 -14.35 -1.22
CA SER A 281 -6.34 -15.00 -2.36
C SER A 281 -7.18 -15.02 -3.63
N ARG A 282 -8.49 -15.27 -3.51
CA ARG A 282 -9.41 -15.24 -4.66
C ARG A 282 -9.63 -13.81 -5.19
N VAL A 283 -9.68 -12.83 -4.29
CA VAL A 283 -9.79 -11.42 -4.66
C VAL A 283 -8.54 -10.97 -5.42
N MET A 284 -7.34 -11.30 -4.92
CA MET A 284 -6.09 -11.01 -5.64
C MET A 284 -6.00 -11.72 -6.99
N ALA A 285 -6.51 -12.96 -7.09
CA ALA A 285 -6.59 -13.67 -8.38
C ALA A 285 -7.53 -12.95 -9.37
N LEU A 286 -8.66 -12.42 -8.89
CA LEU A 286 -9.58 -11.63 -9.72
C LEU A 286 -8.93 -10.33 -10.19
N VAL A 287 -8.11 -9.67 -9.36
CA VAL A 287 -7.32 -8.49 -9.79
C VAL A 287 -6.42 -8.86 -10.97
N GLY A 288 -5.74 -10.01 -10.92
CA GLY A 288 -4.91 -10.49 -12.05
C GLY A 288 -5.71 -10.65 -13.34
N LEU A 289 -6.94 -11.16 -13.27
CA LEU A 289 -7.82 -11.29 -14.43
C LEU A 289 -8.28 -9.92 -14.95
N ILE A 290 -8.68 -8.99 -14.06
CA ILE A 290 -9.08 -7.63 -14.44
C ILE A 290 -7.93 -6.91 -15.14
N TRP A 291 -6.70 -7.02 -14.60
CA TRP A 291 -5.53 -6.40 -15.20
C TRP A 291 -5.08 -7.09 -16.49
N THR A 292 -5.35 -8.40 -16.64
CA THR A 292 -5.18 -9.07 -17.94
C THR A 292 -6.09 -8.45 -18.99
N VAL A 293 -7.37 -8.22 -18.66
CA VAL A 293 -8.31 -7.54 -19.57
C VAL A 293 -7.87 -6.10 -19.86
N ALA A 294 -7.34 -5.38 -18.85
CA ALA A 294 -6.78 -4.05 -19.04
C ALA A 294 -5.63 -4.04 -20.04
N TRP A 295 -4.67 -4.97 -19.93
CA TRP A 295 -3.56 -5.07 -20.87
C TRP A 295 -4.00 -5.53 -22.27
N VAL A 296 -5.04 -6.37 -22.38
CA VAL A 296 -5.65 -6.73 -23.67
C VAL A 296 -6.30 -5.49 -24.30
N ALA A 297 -7.00 -4.65 -23.52
CA ALA A 297 -7.55 -3.40 -24.03
C ALA A 297 -6.44 -2.43 -24.50
N ALA A 298 -5.32 -2.34 -23.77
CA ALA A 298 -4.15 -1.59 -24.20
C ALA A 298 -3.56 -2.14 -25.51
N ALA A 299 -3.44 -3.48 -25.67
CA ALA A 299 -3.00 -4.11 -26.91
C ALA A 299 -3.92 -3.75 -28.08
N LEU A 300 -5.22 -3.89 -27.88
CA LEU A 300 -6.22 -3.57 -28.90
C LEU A 300 -6.18 -2.09 -29.29
N SER A 301 -5.91 -1.17 -28.35
CA SER A 301 -5.79 0.26 -28.64
C SER A 301 -4.67 0.55 -29.67
N GLY A 302 -3.59 -0.20 -29.60
CA GLY A 302 -2.47 -0.10 -30.57
C GLY A 302 -2.74 -0.76 -31.93
N LEU A 303 -3.74 -1.62 -32.05
CA LEU A 303 -4.11 -2.30 -33.30
C LEU A 303 -5.18 -1.55 -34.09
N VAL A 304 -5.92 -0.66 -33.47
CA VAL A 304 -7.00 0.10 -34.11
C VAL A 304 -6.42 1.31 -34.83
N HIS A 305 -5.99 1.10 -36.08
CA HIS A 305 -5.52 2.16 -36.97
C HIS A 305 -6.72 2.79 -37.71
N GLY A 306 -6.88 4.09 -37.65
CA GLY A 306 -7.93 4.82 -38.39
C GLY A 306 -9.20 5.15 -37.58
N ALA A 307 -9.37 4.64 -36.36
CA ALA A 307 -10.47 4.99 -35.45
C ALA A 307 -9.91 5.51 -34.12
N GLN A 308 -9.28 6.71 -34.14
CA GLN A 308 -8.58 7.31 -32.99
C GLN A 308 -9.44 7.39 -31.72
N ALA A 309 -10.75 7.67 -31.88
CA ALA A 309 -11.65 7.73 -30.73
C ALA A 309 -11.79 6.35 -30.03
N VAL A 310 -11.84 5.26 -30.81
CA VAL A 310 -11.90 3.90 -30.26
C VAL A 310 -10.59 3.55 -29.57
N ALA A 311 -9.45 3.84 -30.19
CA ALA A 311 -8.12 3.61 -29.61
C ALA A 311 -7.95 4.35 -28.28
N THR A 312 -8.35 5.62 -28.24
CA THR A 312 -8.32 6.43 -27.01
C THR A 312 -9.28 5.89 -25.95
N GLY A 313 -10.49 5.47 -26.32
CA GLY A 313 -11.46 4.86 -25.40
C GLY A 313 -10.95 3.56 -24.79
N LEU A 314 -10.29 2.69 -25.59
CA LEU A 314 -9.65 1.47 -25.09
C LEU A 314 -8.51 1.77 -24.12
N LEU A 315 -7.70 2.78 -24.39
CA LEU A 315 -6.63 3.20 -23.50
C LEU A 315 -7.19 3.74 -22.18
N ILE A 316 -8.21 4.60 -22.20
CA ILE A 316 -8.87 5.11 -21.00
C ILE A 316 -9.47 3.95 -20.21
N SER A 317 -10.11 2.97 -20.86
CA SER A 317 -10.64 1.78 -20.18
C SER A 317 -9.57 0.94 -19.51
N THR A 318 -8.35 0.89 -20.06
CA THR A 318 -7.19 0.26 -19.44
C THR A 318 -6.90 0.88 -18.06
N TYR A 319 -6.83 2.21 -17.98
CA TYR A 319 -6.59 2.94 -16.73
C TYR A 319 -7.74 2.78 -15.73
N VAL A 320 -9.00 2.78 -16.21
CA VAL A 320 -10.17 2.52 -15.37
C VAL A 320 -10.12 1.12 -14.76
N LEU A 321 -9.82 0.10 -15.56
CA LEU A 321 -9.71 -1.29 -15.10
C LEU A 321 -8.55 -1.46 -14.11
N PHE A 322 -7.44 -0.78 -14.30
CA PHE A 322 -6.38 -0.73 -13.30
C PHE A 322 -6.89 -0.15 -11.99
N GLY A 323 -7.59 0.98 -12.00
CA GLY A 323 -8.15 1.60 -10.80
C GLY A 323 -9.14 0.69 -10.05
N VAL A 324 -9.98 -0.04 -10.78
CA VAL A 324 -10.87 -1.05 -10.17
C VAL A 324 -10.07 -2.15 -9.47
N GLY A 325 -9.05 -2.70 -10.12
CA GLY A 325 -8.16 -3.70 -9.51
C GLY A 325 -7.41 -3.15 -8.29
N GLU A 326 -6.90 -1.93 -8.36
CA GLU A 326 -6.22 -1.24 -7.26
C GLU A 326 -7.12 -1.07 -6.04
N SER A 327 -8.40 -0.72 -6.23
CA SER A 327 -9.37 -0.59 -5.14
C SER A 327 -9.61 -1.92 -4.40
N MET A 328 -9.34 -3.07 -5.04
CA MET A 328 -9.42 -4.40 -4.44
C MET A 328 -8.15 -4.79 -3.66
N LEU A 329 -6.99 -4.22 -4.00
CA LEU A 329 -5.72 -4.57 -3.36
C LEU A 329 -5.60 -4.06 -1.93
N SER A 330 -6.02 -2.82 -1.70
CA SER A 330 -5.87 -2.18 -0.40
C SER A 330 -6.58 -2.94 0.74
N PRO A 331 -7.83 -3.42 0.59
CA PRO A 331 -8.49 -4.22 1.62
C PRO A 331 -7.98 -5.66 1.71
N THR A 332 -7.09 -6.12 0.82
CA THR A 332 -6.63 -7.53 0.78
C THR A 332 -5.16 -7.69 1.10
N VAL A 333 -4.27 -6.99 0.39
CA VAL A 333 -2.81 -7.18 0.48
C VAL A 333 -2.25 -6.64 1.78
N ALA A 334 -2.49 -5.37 2.10
CA ALA A 334 -1.93 -4.75 3.30
C ALA A 334 -2.41 -5.42 4.61
N PRO A 335 -3.71 -5.76 4.77
CA PRO A 335 -4.15 -6.58 5.89
C PRO A 335 -3.49 -7.96 5.95
N LEU A 336 -3.24 -8.60 4.80
CA LEU A 336 -2.61 -9.93 4.78
C LEU A 336 -1.15 -9.85 5.24
N VAL A 337 -0.38 -8.83 4.82
CA VAL A 337 0.98 -8.60 5.33
C VAL A 337 0.98 -8.50 6.85
N ALA A 338 0.03 -7.75 7.41
CA ALA A 338 -0.09 -7.57 8.84
C ALA A 338 -0.54 -8.84 9.59
N ASP A 339 -1.41 -9.67 8.98
CA ASP A 339 -1.92 -10.90 9.58
C ASP A 339 -0.94 -12.08 9.48
N LEU A 340 0.05 -12.01 8.59
CA LEU A 340 1.17 -12.94 8.51
C LEU A 340 2.28 -12.58 9.51
N ALA A 341 2.39 -11.31 9.88
CA ALA A 341 3.47 -10.84 10.74
C ALA A 341 3.30 -11.32 12.19
N PRO A 342 4.34 -11.91 12.80
CA PRO A 342 4.39 -12.05 14.25
C PRO A 342 4.26 -10.67 14.93
N ALA A 343 3.64 -10.60 16.10
CA ALA A 343 3.39 -9.35 16.81
C ALA A 343 4.67 -8.52 17.06
N SER A 344 5.81 -9.18 17.24
CA SER A 344 7.13 -8.55 17.45
C SER A 344 7.82 -8.07 16.15
N LEU A 345 7.32 -8.44 14.97
CA LEU A 345 7.96 -8.21 13.66
C LEU A 345 7.06 -7.47 12.66
N ILE A 346 5.98 -6.85 13.12
CA ILE A 346 5.01 -6.15 12.26
C ILE A 346 5.70 -5.06 11.41
N GLY A 347 6.62 -4.30 12.00
CA GLY A 347 7.39 -3.27 11.31
C GLY A 347 8.26 -3.84 10.21
N GLN A 348 8.93 -4.96 10.46
CA GLN A 348 9.81 -5.61 9.49
C GLN A 348 9.03 -6.22 8.32
N TYR A 349 7.88 -6.84 8.58
CA TYR A 349 7.01 -7.37 7.51
C TYR A 349 6.47 -6.26 6.62
N ASN A 350 5.99 -5.16 7.22
CA ASN A 350 5.52 -3.99 6.45
C ASN A 350 6.67 -3.35 5.64
N SER A 351 7.86 -3.21 6.23
CA SER A 351 9.01 -2.64 5.53
C SER A 351 9.56 -3.54 4.43
N ALA A 352 9.56 -4.86 4.63
CA ALA A 352 9.96 -5.82 3.60
C ALA A 352 8.99 -5.77 2.41
N PHE A 353 7.69 -5.69 2.66
CA PHE A 353 6.72 -5.55 1.59
C PHE A 353 6.84 -4.20 0.87
N ALA A 354 7.09 -3.11 1.62
CA ALA A 354 7.36 -1.80 1.05
C ALA A 354 8.64 -1.79 0.18
N LEU A 355 9.69 -2.52 0.60
CA LEU A 355 10.92 -2.69 -0.19
C LEU A 355 10.65 -3.40 -1.52
N VAL A 356 9.88 -4.49 -1.49
CA VAL A 356 9.48 -5.23 -2.69
C VAL A 356 8.66 -4.35 -3.63
N LYS A 357 7.70 -3.60 -3.10
CA LYS A 357 6.93 -2.61 -3.86
C LYS A 357 7.83 -1.58 -4.52
N GLN A 358 8.77 -1.00 -3.75
CA GLN A 358 9.69 0.02 -4.26
C GLN A 358 10.60 -0.54 -5.37
N LEU A 359 11.09 -1.76 -5.20
CA LEU A 359 11.91 -2.44 -6.21
C LEU A 359 11.12 -2.68 -7.51
N ALA A 360 9.86 -3.10 -7.40
CA ALA A 360 8.99 -3.29 -8.55
C ALA A 360 8.71 -1.97 -9.29
N MET A 361 8.42 -0.89 -8.54
CA MET A 361 8.18 0.43 -9.11
C MET A 361 9.42 1.05 -9.74
N ALA A 362 10.61 0.78 -9.21
CA ALA A 362 11.86 1.25 -9.78
C ALA A 362 12.29 0.47 -11.04
N SER A 363 12.00 -0.84 -11.11
CA SER A 363 12.36 -1.69 -12.25
C SER A 363 11.36 -1.66 -13.40
N GLY A 364 10.08 -1.38 -13.12
CA GLY A 364 9.02 -1.33 -14.13
C GLY A 364 9.30 -0.36 -15.29
N PRO A 365 9.61 0.92 -15.01
CA PRO A 365 9.91 1.92 -16.03
C PRO A 365 11.09 1.54 -16.93
N LEU A 366 12.10 0.87 -16.38
CA LEU A 366 13.28 0.43 -17.14
C LEU A 366 12.89 -0.58 -18.23
N LEU A 367 12.05 -1.57 -17.90
CA LEU A 367 11.58 -2.54 -18.87
C LEU A 367 10.66 -1.89 -19.92
N GLY A 368 9.74 -1.03 -19.47
CA GLY A 368 8.82 -0.33 -20.35
C GLY A 368 9.54 0.55 -21.37
N ALA A 369 10.43 1.41 -20.90
CA ALA A 369 11.24 2.28 -21.75
C ALA A 369 12.12 1.49 -22.73
N LEU A 370 12.74 0.39 -22.28
CA LEU A 370 13.58 -0.45 -23.12
C LEU A 370 12.77 -1.11 -24.24
N LEU A 371 11.68 -1.81 -23.93
CA LEU A 371 10.93 -2.56 -24.92
C LEU A 371 10.18 -1.64 -25.90
N VAL A 372 9.59 -0.55 -25.40
CA VAL A 372 8.89 0.42 -26.27
C VAL A 372 9.92 1.18 -27.12
N GLY A 373 11.02 1.65 -26.55
CA GLY A 373 12.06 2.37 -27.29
C GLY A 373 12.78 1.53 -28.36
N LEU A 374 12.80 0.19 -28.20
CA LEU A 374 13.29 -0.74 -29.22
C LEU A 374 12.21 -1.12 -30.27
N GLY A 375 11.03 -0.55 -30.19
CA GLY A 375 9.90 -0.91 -31.09
C GLY A 375 9.28 -2.28 -30.82
N LEU A 376 9.62 -2.94 -29.68
CA LEU A 376 9.13 -4.27 -29.33
C LEU A 376 7.76 -4.19 -28.63
N HIS A 377 6.83 -3.44 -29.18
CA HIS A 377 5.54 -3.13 -28.57
C HIS A 377 4.69 -4.37 -28.28
N VAL A 378 4.67 -5.35 -29.22
CA VAL A 378 3.96 -6.60 -29.04
C VAL A 378 4.55 -7.42 -27.89
N ALA A 379 5.88 -7.50 -27.79
CA ALA A 379 6.55 -8.19 -26.70
C ALA A 379 6.26 -7.51 -25.35
N TYR A 380 6.26 -6.17 -25.30
CA TYR A 380 5.94 -5.39 -24.12
C TYR A 380 4.56 -5.75 -23.55
N VAL A 381 3.51 -5.62 -24.39
CA VAL A 381 2.14 -5.87 -23.93
C VAL A 381 1.90 -7.36 -23.64
N SER A 382 2.44 -8.27 -24.47
CA SER A 382 2.33 -9.71 -24.22
C SER A 382 2.95 -10.14 -22.90
N LEU A 383 4.12 -9.59 -22.56
CA LEU A 383 4.79 -9.85 -21.31
C LEU A 383 3.95 -9.39 -20.11
N LEU A 384 3.30 -8.23 -20.20
CA LEU A 384 2.46 -7.69 -19.12
C LEU A 384 1.13 -8.43 -18.98
N ILE A 385 0.56 -8.94 -20.08
CA ILE A 385 -0.55 -9.91 -20.06
C ILE A 385 -0.11 -11.18 -19.32
N MET A 386 1.06 -11.73 -19.64
CA MET A 386 1.59 -12.92 -18.96
C MET A 386 1.83 -12.68 -17.46
N PHE A 387 2.39 -11.54 -17.08
CA PHE A 387 2.55 -11.19 -15.67
C PHE A 387 1.20 -11.06 -14.96
N SER A 388 0.19 -10.46 -15.60
CA SER A 388 -1.15 -10.33 -15.04
C SER A 388 -1.84 -11.69 -14.84
N LEU A 389 -1.71 -12.61 -15.78
CA LEU A 389 -2.12 -14.00 -15.59
C LEU A 389 -1.30 -14.69 -14.49
N GLY A 390 0.00 -14.40 -14.44
CA GLY A 390 0.89 -14.86 -13.37
C GLY A 390 0.41 -14.43 -11.98
N ILE A 391 -0.12 -13.21 -11.83
CA ILE A 391 -0.75 -12.73 -10.58
C ILE A 391 -1.87 -13.68 -10.16
N THR A 392 -2.76 -14.05 -11.10
CA THR A 392 -3.86 -14.99 -10.83
C THR A 392 -3.34 -16.33 -10.31
N VAL A 393 -2.36 -16.91 -10.98
CA VAL A 393 -1.77 -18.20 -10.59
C VAL A 393 -1.06 -18.12 -9.23
N LEU A 394 -0.26 -17.07 -9.01
CA LEU A 394 0.47 -16.86 -7.76
C LEU A 394 -0.49 -16.64 -6.59
N ALA A 395 -1.56 -15.86 -6.79
CA ALA A 395 -2.57 -15.61 -5.77
C ALA A 395 -3.31 -16.90 -5.36
N LEU A 396 -3.70 -17.73 -6.34
CA LEU A 396 -4.35 -19.02 -6.06
C LEU A 396 -3.38 -20.00 -5.36
N ARG A 397 -2.11 -20.03 -5.75
CA ARG A 397 -1.08 -20.83 -5.06
C ARG A 397 -0.82 -20.35 -3.63
N LEU A 398 -0.77 -19.02 -3.43
CA LEU A 398 -0.68 -18.44 -2.09
C LEU A 398 -1.86 -18.87 -1.23
N GLY A 399 -3.09 -18.84 -1.76
CA GLY A 399 -4.30 -19.24 -1.04
C GLY A 399 -4.31 -20.68 -0.54
N ARG A 400 -3.53 -21.58 -1.18
CA ARG A 400 -3.34 -22.97 -0.69
C ARG A 400 -2.39 -23.07 0.51
N ARG A 401 -1.62 -22.01 0.79
CA ARG A 401 -0.65 -21.95 1.90
C ARG A 401 -1.17 -21.18 3.10
N LEU A 402 -2.18 -20.33 2.89
CA LEU A 402 -2.80 -19.54 3.94
C LEU A 402 -3.76 -20.39 4.78
N THR A 403 -3.78 -20.15 6.07
CA THR A 403 -4.83 -20.68 6.93
C THR A 403 -6.19 -20.02 6.57
N ALA A 404 -7.29 -20.68 6.92
CA ALA A 404 -8.63 -20.14 6.65
C ALA A 404 -8.83 -18.75 7.29
N ALA A 405 -8.25 -18.51 8.48
CA ALA A 405 -8.34 -17.24 9.17
C ALA A 405 -7.50 -16.14 8.52
N GLN A 406 -6.32 -16.47 7.98
CA GLN A 406 -5.46 -15.52 7.25
C GLN A 406 -6.06 -15.14 5.91
N ASP A 407 -6.64 -16.11 5.20
CA ASP A 407 -7.26 -15.88 3.89
C ASP A 407 -8.65 -15.20 4.02
N ASN A 408 -9.40 -15.51 5.11
CA ASN A 408 -10.67 -14.84 5.43
C ASN A 408 -10.89 -14.74 6.94
N PRO A 409 -10.64 -13.59 7.57
CA PRO A 409 -10.76 -13.42 9.01
C PRO A 409 -12.20 -13.61 9.56
N PHE A 410 -13.22 -13.45 8.73
CA PHE A 410 -14.61 -13.69 9.14
C PHE A 410 -14.91 -15.18 9.36
N VAL A 411 -14.37 -16.06 8.54
CA VAL A 411 -14.51 -17.53 8.71
C VAL A 411 -13.79 -18.00 9.97
N GLY A 412 -12.62 -17.43 10.28
CA GLY A 412 -11.88 -17.74 11.51
C GLY A 412 -12.68 -17.42 12.77
N ARG A 413 -13.45 -16.33 12.76
CA ARG A 413 -14.33 -15.94 13.88
C ARG A 413 -15.48 -16.94 14.10
N THR A 414 -16.17 -17.34 13.03
CA THR A 414 -17.27 -18.29 13.12
C THR A 414 -16.79 -19.61 13.71
N ARG A 415 -15.70 -20.17 13.22
CA ARG A 415 -15.10 -21.40 13.75
C ARG A 415 -14.66 -21.28 15.21
N ARG A 416 -14.08 -20.14 15.60
CA ARG A 416 -13.68 -19.92 17.00
C ARG A 416 -14.89 -19.76 17.92
N ALA A 417 -15.95 -19.11 17.46
CA ALA A 417 -17.21 -19.00 18.22
C ALA A 417 -17.87 -20.37 18.37
N GLU A 418 -17.90 -21.19 17.31
CA GLU A 418 -18.40 -22.57 17.34
C GLU A 418 -17.58 -23.45 18.28
N ALA A 419 -16.24 -23.34 18.24
CA ALA A 419 -15.35 -24.09 19.14
C ALA A 419 -15.53 -23.69 20.61
N LEU A 420 -15.71 -22.40 20.90
CA LEU A 420 -15.97 -21.89 22.26
C LEU A 420 -17.37 -22.34 22.75
N ALA A 421 -18.37 -22.34 21.88
CA ALA A 421 -19.70 -22.84 22.21
C ALA A 421 -19.70 -24.36 22.49
N ALA A 422 -18.94 -25.11 21.69
CA ALA A 422 -18.76 -26.54 21.90
C ALA A 422 -18.00 -26.86 23.20
N ALA A 423 -16.95 -26.10 23.53
CA ALA A 423 -16.22 -26.24 24.79
C ALA A 423 -17.09 -25.88 25.99
N GLY A 424 -17.86 -24.78 25.93
CA GLY A 424 -18.78 -24.39 26.99
C GLY A 424 -19.94 -25.38 27.20
N SER A 425 -20.36 -26.08 26.14
CA SER A 425 -21.34 -27.16 26.26
C SER A 425 -20.75 -28.44 26.86
N ALA A 426 -19.46 -28.72 26.59
CA ALA A 426 -18.75 -29.85 27.18
C ALA A 426 -18.57 -29.65 28.71
N ASP A 427 -18.10 -28.47 29.13
CA ASP A 427 -17.97 -28.12 30.57
C ASP A 427 -19.31 -28.14 31.33
N SER A 428 -20.40 -27.78 30.64
CA SER A 428 -21.73 -27.83 31.27
C SER A 428 -22.28 -29.26 31.41
N VAL A 429 -21.88 -30.19 30.54
CA VAL A 429 -22.24 -31.63 30.65
C VAL A 429 -21.40 -32.28 31.73
N GLU A 430 -20.12 -31.98 31.84
CA GLU A 430 -19.22 -32.56 32.86
C GLU A 430 -19.55 -32.07 34.27
N SER A 431 -20.05 -30.82 34.41
CA SER A 431 -20.58 -30.30 35.68
C SER A 431 -21.96 -30.85 36.06
N ALA A 432 -22.77 -31.33 35.12
CA ALA A 432 -24.04 -31.95 35.37
C ALA A 432 -23.91 -33.42 35.82
N ASP A 433 -22.86 -34.12 35.33
CA ASP A 433 -22.57 -35.51 35.72
C ASP A 433 -21.88 -35.61 37.09
N SER A 434 -21.35 -34.52 37.65
CA SER A 434 -20.67 -34.48 38.95
C SER A 434 -21.62 -34.21 40.15
N VAL A 435 -22.92 -34.06 39.93
CA VAL A 435 -23.90 -33.94 41.01
C VAL A 435 -24.32 -35.35 41.46
N GLU A 436 -23.60 -35.90 42.44
CA GLU A 436 -24.01 -37.13 43.14
C GLU A 436 -25.43 -36.91 43.76
N PRO A 437 -26.32 -37.93 43.72
CA PRO A 437 -27.60 -37.85 44.38
C PRO A 437 -27.39 -37.86 45.93
N VAL A 438 -27.80 -36.77 46.55
CA VAL A 438 -27.86 -36.71 48.03
C VAL A 438 -28.90 -37.74 48.49
N GLU A 439 -28.43 -38.86 49.02
CA GLU A 439 -29.23 -39.90 49.63
C GLU A 439 -29.91 -39.36 50.91
N SER A 440 -31.19 -39.16 50.83
CA SER A 440 -32.04 -38.76 51.93
C SER A 440 -32.16 -39.85 52.97
N ALA A 441 -31.38 -39.74 54.02
CA ALA A 441 -31.56 -40.57 55.23
C ALA A 441 -32.54 -39.91 56.19
N ASP A 442 -33.82 -40.08 55.93
CA ASP A 442 -34.88 -39.86 56.90
C ASP A 442 -35.09 -41.18 57.69
N ARG A 443 -34.67 -41.25 58.91
CA ARG A 443 -35.20 -42.17 59.90
C ARG A 443 -35.51 -41.48 61.20
N VAL A 444 -36.80 -41.28 61.33
CA VAL A 444 -37.54 -41.04 62.56
C VAL A 444 -37.18 -42.09 63.60
N ALA A 445 -36.90 -41.68 64.79
CA ALA A 445 -37.03 -42.48 66.01
C ALA A 445 -37.89 -41.72 67.00
N VAL A 446 -39.12 -42.20 67.17
CA VAL A 446 -40.03 -41.91 68.28
C VAL A 446 -39.68 -42.86 69.41
N ALA A 447 -39.75 -42.34 70.59
CA ALA A 447 -40.17 -42.88 71.87
C ALA A 447 -39.22 -42.59 73.01
N ALA A 448 -39.66 -41.88 73.94
CA ALA A 448 -40.11 -41.97 75.29
C ALA A 448 -39.95 -40.67 76.02
#